data_8d6af5001dbb64053f00f7330d31a8d6
#
_entry.id   8d6af5001dbb64053f00f7330d31a8d6
#
_cell.length_a   1.000
_cell.length_b   1.000
_cell.length_c   1.000
_cell.angle_alpha   90.00
_cell.angle_beta   90.00
_cell.angle_gamma   90.00
#
_symmetry.space_group_name_H-M   'P 1'
#
loop_
_entity.id
_entity.type
_entity.pdbx_description
1 polymer ?
#
loop_
_entity_poly.entity_id
_entity_poly.type
_entity_poly.pdbx_seq_one_letter_code
_entity_poly.pdbx_strand_id
1 'polypeptide(L)'
;MRLSIIEMRMRGCFVKLRRYRHRATFGPVPRQRRASRMKIVEVRHPLIRHKLGLMRRAGISTKEFRELAGEVAALLTYEATADLETVEESIAGWAGDPVPVQRIKGKKITIVPILRAGLGMLPGVLDMIPSAKVSVVGLQRDEHTLQPVTYYEKLSGRMDERIALIVDPMLATAGTLIATVDMLKAAGCKRIKGIFLVAAPEGLRNIEAAHPDIEIYTAAIDDHLNENGYILPGLGDAGDKIFGTKQLPSND
;
A
#
# COMPACT_ATOMS: atom_id res chain seq x y z
N MET A 1 17.90 -39.13 40.62
CA MET A 1 17.28 -38.64 41.85
C MET A 1 18.41 -38.32 42.83
N ARG A 2 18.84 -37.06 42.93
CA ARG A 2 19.82 -36.57 43.92
C ARG A 2 19.15 -35.58 44.82
N LEU A 3 19.04 -35.96 46.12
CA LEU A 3 18.56 -35.13 47.20
C LEU A 3 19.74 -34.27 47.69
N SER A 4 19.63 -32.97 47.68
CA SER A 4 20.53 -32.05 48.39
C SER A 4 19.79 -31.50 49.61
N ILE A 5 20.34 -31.81 50.77
CA ILE A 5 19.89 -31.32 52.08
C ILE A 5 20.74 -30.07 52.39
N ILE A 6 20.11 -28.96 52.65
CA ILE A 6 20.78 -27.75 53.16
C ILE A 6 20.43 -27.65 54.63
N GLU A 7 21.42 -27.79 55.53
CA GLU A 7 21.28 -27.55 56.96
C GLU A 7 21.59 -26.08 57.24
N MET A 8 20.64 -25.42 57.90
CA MET A 8 20.86 -24.09 58.40
C MET A 8 20.61 -24.05 59.92
N ARG A 9 21.66 -23.71 60.67
CA ARG A 9 21.65 -23.68 62.14
C ARG A 9 21.24 -22.30 62.63
N MET A 10 20.07 -22.20 63.23
CA MET A 10 19.71 -21.03 64.04
C MET A 10 19.27 -21.53 65.43
N ARG A 11 19.99 -21.02 66.44
CA ARG A 11 19.72 -21.13 67.90
C ARG A 11 18.69 -22.17 68.33
N GLY A 12 19.14 -23.41 68.51
CA GLY A 12 18.47 -24.32 69.41
C GLY A 12 17.27 -25.14 68.92
N CYS A 13 16.90 -25.07 67.66
CA CYS A 13 15.79 -25.87 67.15
C CYS A 13 16.06 -26.39 65.71
N PHE A 14 15.91 -27.72 65.51
CA PHE A 14 16.06 -28.35 64.20
C PHE A 14 14.70 -28.40 63.50
N VAL A 15 14.51 -27.66 62.41
CA VAL A 15 13.33 -27.78 61.59
C VAL A 15 13.72 -28.40 60.24
N LYS A 16 13.18 -29.61 59.97
CA LYS A 16 13.30 -30.27 58.66
C LYS A 16 12.25 -29.73 57.69
N LEU A 17 12.63 -28.87 56.77
CA LEU A 17 11.76 -28.39 55.71
C LEU A 17 11.84 -29.34 54.49
N ARG A 18 10.77 -30.05 54.16
CA ARG A 18 10.59 -30.80 52.91
C ARG A 18 10.18 -29.82 51.82
N ARG A 19 11.09 -29.52 50.83
CA ARG A 19 10.74 -28.80 49.59
C ARG A 19 10.18 -29.79 48.58
N TYR A 20 8.90 -29.65 48.28
CA TYR A 20 8.28 -30.24 47.10
C TYR A 20 8.70 -29.41 45.89
N ARG A 21 9.50 -29.97 44.95
CA ARG A 21 9.72 -29.39 43.64
C ARG A 21 8.62 -29.89 42.73
N HIS A 22 7.57 -29.08 42.52
CA HIS A 22 6.73 -29.23 41.36
C HIS A 22 7.55 -28.78 40.14
N ARG A 23 7.93 -29.70 39.25
CA ARG A 23 8.33 -29.38 37.89
C ARG A 23 7.05 -29.02 37.12
N ALA A 24 6.69 -27.76 37.08
CA ALA A 24 5.81 -27.26 36.05
C ALA A 24 6.60 -27.30 34.74
N THR A 25 6.27 -28.24 33.87
CA THR A 25 6.70 -28.22 32.47
C THR A 25 5.90 -27.12 31.79
N PHE A 26 6.46 -25.92 31.74
CA PHE A 26 5.95 -24.88 30.86
C PHE A 26 6.26 -25.36 29.44
N GLY A 27 5.22 -25.78 28.71
CA GLY A 27 5.28 -25.93 27.27
C GLY A 27 5.72 -24.61 26.64
N PRO A 28 6.31 -24.63 25.41
CA PRO A 28 6.73 -23.40 24.76
C PRO A 28 5.53 -22.46 24.65
N VAL A 29 5.64 -21.30 25.29
CA VAL A 29 4.68 -20.20 25.11
C VAL A 29 4.57 -19.94 23.62
N PRO A 30 3.37 -20.03 23.01
CA PRO A 30 3.23 -19.74 21.60
C PRO A 30 3.75 -18.33 21.38
N ARG A 31 4.80 -18.19 20.55
CA ARG A 31 5.27 -16.89 20.08
C ARG A 31 4.06 -16.18 19.50
N GLN A 32 3.54 -15.20 20.21
CA GLN A 32 2.60 -14.25 19.64
C GLN A 32 3.25 -13.76 18.33
N ARG A 33 2.63 -14.08 17.20
CA ARG A 33 2.98 -13.46 15.92
C ARG A 33 2.91 -11.98 16.18
N ARG A 34 4.07 -11.29 16.17
CA ARG A 34 4.08 -9.85 16.10
C ARG A 34 3.17 -9.49 14.92
N ALA A 35 2.11 -8.75 15.18
CA ALA A 35 1.29 -8.19 14.11
C ALA A 35 2.27 -7.55 13.12
N SER A 36 2.29 -8.03 11.88
CA SER A 36 3.18 -7.48 10.86
C SER A 36 2.72 -6.05 10.64
N ARG A 37 3.59 -5.10 10.98
CA ARG A 37 3.34 -3.69 10.69
C ARG A 37 3.21 -3.53 9.18
N MET A 38 2.24 -2.74 8.73
CA MET A 38 2.02 -2.45 7.30
C MET A 38 3.32 -1.92 6.67
N LYS A 39 3.64 -2.40 5.47
CA LYS A 39 4.80 -1.90 4.71
C LYS A 39 4.44 -0.59 4.03
N ILE A 40 5.04 0.49 4.49
CA ILE A 40 4.91 1.83 3.90
C ILE A 40 6.28 2.23 3.35
N VAL A 41 6.34 2.57 2.06
CA VAL A 41 7.56 2.99 1.35
C VAL A 41 7.36 4.40 0.80
N GLU A 42 8.01 5.38 1.41
CA GLU A 42 8.19 6.70 0.81
C GLU A 42 9.37 6.65 -0.14
N VAL A 43 9.13 6.75 -1.45
CA VAL A 43 10.17 6.60 -2.48
C VAL A 43 10.93 7.91 -2.66
N ARG A 44 12.07 8.02 -1.97
CA ARG A 44 12.87 9.26 -1.88
C ARG A 44 13.86 9.44 -3.05
N HIS A 45 13.48 8.98 -4.25
CA HIS A 45 14.34 9.14 -5.43
C HIS A 45 14.38 10.61 -5.92
N PRO A 46 15.56 11.17 -6.31
CA PRO A 46 15.68 12.56 -6.74
C PRO A 46 14.75 12.95 -7.89
N LEU A 47 14.54 12.08 -8.88
CA LEU A 47 13.59 12.33 -9.99
C LEU A 47 12.16 12.46 -9.50
N ILE A 48 11.73 11.61 -8.59
CA ILE A 48 10.38 11.67 -8.01
C ILE A 48 10.20 12.98 -7.25
N ARG A 49 11.17 13.34 -6.39
CA ARG A 49 11.13 14.60 -5.63
C ARG A 49 11.09 15.82 -6.53
N HIS A 50 11.88 15.83 -7.61
CA HIS A 50 11.88 16.92 -8.58
C HIS A 50 10.50 17.05 -9.25
N LYS A 51 9.97 15.97 -9.81
CA LYS A 51 8.68 15.95 -10.49
C LYS A 51 7.52 16.34 -9.54
N LEU A 52 7.52 15.79 -8.33
CA LEU A 52 6.55 16.15 -7.31
C LEU A 52 6.65 17.64 -6.94
N GLY A 53 7.85 18.20 -6.84
CA GLY A 53 8.07 19.63 -6.62
C GLY A 53 7.45 20.51 -7.72
N LEU A 54 7.54 20.08 -8.99
CA LEU A 54 6.87 20.76 -10.10
C LEU A 54 5.34 20.68 -9.97
N MET A 55 4.80 19.52 -9.59
CA MET A 55 3.35 19.33 -9.41
C MET A 55 2.73 20.21 -8.32
N ARG A 56 3.54 20.65 -7.34
CA ARG A 56 3.08 21.53 -6.24
C ARG A 56 2.89 22.98 -6.64
N ARG A 57 3.28 23.38 -7.84
CA ARG A 57 3.13 24.76 -8.33
C ARG A 57 1.65 25.15 -8.40
N ALA A 58 1.30 26.32 -7.87
CA ALA A 58 -0.07 26.83 -7.88
C ALA A 58 -0.63 26.99 -9.31
N GLY A 59 0.20 27.48 -10.24
CA GLY A 59 -0.18 27.75 -11.64
C GLY A 59 0.15 26.61 -12.61
N ILE A 60 0.33 25.37 -12.13
CA ILE A 60 0.60 24.26 -13.04
C ILE A 60 -0.58 24.01 -13.99
N SER A 61 -0.30 23.79 -15.27
CA SER A 61 -1.33 23.48 -16.25
C SER A 61 -1.85 22.04 -16.09
N THR A 62 -3.10 21.82 -16.51
CA THR A 62 -3.70 20.47 -16.55
C THR A 62 -2.86 19.48 -17.33
N LYS A 63 -2.29 19.91 -18.46
CA LYS A 63 -1.42 19.08 -19.29
C LYS A 63 -0.18 18.65 -18.51
N GLU A 64 0.56 19.61 -17.97
CA GLU A 64 1.81 19.34 -17.23
C GLU A 64 1.55 18.50 -15.97
N PHE A 65 0.47 18.78 -15.23
CA PHE A 65 0.11 17.99 -14.05
C PHE A 65 -0.17 16.52 -14.40
N ARG A 66 -0.90 16.28 -15.49
CA ARG A 66 -1.25 14.93 -15.97
C ARG A 66 -0.02 14.15 -16.44
N GLU A 67 0.87 14.79 -17.20
CA GLU A 67 2.14 14.20 -17.64
C GLU A 67 3.00 13.81 -16.44
N LEU A 68 3.22 14.72 -15.50
CA LEU A 68 3.98 14.45 -14.29
C LEU A 68 3.35 13.37 -13.40
N ALA A 69 2.02 13.32 -13.30
CA ALA A 69 1.32 12.27 -12.56
C ALA A 69 1.60 10.88 -13.13
N GLY A 70 1.57 10.75 -14.46
CA GLY A 70 1.93 9.50 -15.15
C GLY A 70 3.39 9.13 -14.94
N GLU A 71 4.31 10.08 -15.08
CA GLU A 71 5.76 9.84 -14.90
C GLU A 71 6.11 9.42 -13.47
N VAL A 72 5.54 10.07 -12.45
CA VAL A 72 5.75 9.67 -11.05
C VAL A 72 5.11 8.31 -10.78
N ALA A 73 3.93 8.03 -11.35
CA ALA A 73 3.28 6.74 -11.23
C ALA A 73 4.13 5.61 -11.83
N ALA A 74 4.78 5.83 -12.96
CA ALA A 74 5.71 4.87 -13.56
C ALA A 74 6.88 4.56 -12.62
N LEU A 75 7.53 5.57 -12.04
CA LEU A 75 8.64 5.42 -11.11
C LEU A 75 8.21 4.70 -9.81
N LEU A 76 7.03 5.01 -9.28
CA LEU A 76 6.47 4.32 -8.12
C LEU A 76 6.12 2.87 -8.43
N THR A 77 5.66 2.59 -9.66
CA THR A 77 5.37 1.23 -10.12
C THR A 77 6.64 0.38 -10.20
N TYR A 78 7.74 0.95 -10.68
CA TYR A 78 9.05 0.29 -10.68
C TYR A 78 9.42 -0.18 -9.27
N GLU A 79 9.33 0.68 -8.27
CA GLU A 79 9.60 0.33 -6.86
C GLU A 79 8.60 -0.70 -6.31
N ALA A 80 7.31 -0.51 -6.59
CA ALA A 80 6.25 -1.39 -6.08
C ALA A 80 6.32 -2.81 -6.67
N THR A 81 7.02 -2.99 -7.79
CA THR A 81 7.17 -4.28 -8.49
C THR A 81 8.52 -4.95 -8.28
N ALA A 82 9.42 -4.37 -7.47
CA ALA A 82 10.77 -4.89 -7.24
C ALA A 82 10.79 -6.30 -6.57
N ASP A 83 9.70 -6.73 -5.95
CA ASP A 83 9.53 -8.04 -5.30
C ASP A 83 8.79 -9.07 -6.17
N LEU A 84 8.58 -8.80 -7.46
CA LEU A 84 7.97 -9.76 -8.35
C LEU A 84 8.86 -10.99 -8.53
N GLU A 85 8.26 -12.17 -8.34
CA GLU A 85 8.96 -13.44 -8.55
C GLU A 85 9.30 -13.62 -10.03
N THR A 86 10.52 -14.09 -10.30
CA THR A 86 10.97 -14.48 -11.64
C THR A 86 11.17 -15.97 -11.75
N VAL A 87 11.12 -16.49 -12.96
CA VAL A 87 11.48 -17.86 -13.31
C VAL A 87 12.50 -17.83 -14.45
N GLU A 88 13.44 -18.76 -14.40
CA GLU A 88 14.37 -18.95 -15.51
C GLU A 88 13.68 -19.68 -16.66
N GLU A 89 13.88 -19.20 -17.86
CA GLU A 89 13.38 -19.80 -19.09
C GLU A 89 14.48 -19.74 -20.16
N SER A 90 14.58 -20.76 -20.97
CA SER A 90 15.50 -20.77 -22.11
C SER A 90 14.77 -20.32 -23.37
N ILE A 91 15.30 -19.31 -24.03
CA ILE A 91 14.79 -18.82 -25.31
C ILE A 91 15.84 -19.02 -26.42
N ALA A 92 15.42 -19.05 -27.68
CA ALA A 92 16.35 -18.96 -28.80
C ALA A 92 16.92 -17.54 -28.85
N GLY A 93 18.25 -17.41 -28.71
CA GLY A 93 18.95 -16.13 -28.89
C GLY A 93 18.97 -15.69 -30.35
N TRP A 94 19.46 -14.46 -30.62
CA TRP A 94 19.53 -13.90 -31.97
C TRP A 94 20.45 -14.72 -32.91
N ALA A 95 21.45 -15.42 -32.36
CA ALA A 95 22.37 -16.31 -33.11
C ALA A 95 21.83 -17.76 -33.24
N GLY A 96 20.66 -18.06 -32.67
CA GLY A 96 20.04 -19.39 -32.67
C GLY A 96 20.39 -20.27 -31.48
N ASP A 97 21.41 -19.93 -30.67
CA ASP A 97 21.78 -20.69 -29.49
C ASP A 97 20.79 -20.44 -28.35
N PRO A 98 20.55 -21.45 -27.46
CA PRO A 98 19.74 -21.28 -26.27
C PRO A 98 20.34 -20.25 -25.28
N VAL A 99 19.53 -19.27 -24.84
CA VAL A 99 19.93 -18.25 -23.88
C VAL A 99 19.01 -18.34 -22.64
N PRO A 100 19.56 -18.50 -21.42
CA PRO A 100 18.78 -18.43 -20.19
C PRO A 100 18.37 -16.97 -19.92
N VAL A 101 17.08 -16.75 -19.66
CA VAL A 101 16.51 -15.43 -19.36
C VAL A 101 15.64 -15.50 -18.10
N GLN A 102 15.53 -14.38 -17.39
CA GLN A 102 14.61 -14.25 -16.29
C GLN A 102 13.28 -13.67 -16.78
N ARG A 103 12.19 -14.37 -16.52
CA ARG A 103 10.84 -13.91 -16.84
C ARG A 103 10.02 -13.76 -15.59
N ILE A 104 9.19 -12.71 -15.51
CA ILE A 104 8.25 -12.54 -14.40
C ILE A 104 7.33 -13.77 -14.35
N LYS A 105 7.24 -14.39 -13.17
CA LYS A 105 6.41 -15.57 -12.93
C LYS A 105 4.94 -15.23 -13.01
N GLY A 106 4.26 -15.76 -14.01
CA GLY A 106 2.84 -15.49 -14.28
C GLY A 106 2.57 -14.11 -14.87
N LYS A 107 1.34 -13.88 -15.28
CA LYS A 107 0.87 -12.59 -15.86
C LYS A 107 -0.37 -12.13 -15.09
N LYS A 108 -0.27 -12.03 -13.76
CA LYS A 108 -1.44 -11.89 -12.91
C LYS A 108 -1.43 -10.57 -12.13
N ILE A 109 -1.14 -9.48 -12.82
CA ILE A 109 -1.26 -8.13 -12.26
C ILE A 109 -2.56 -7.50 -12.76
N THR A 110 -3.26 -6.83 -11.88
CA THR A 110 -4.36 -5.94 -12.23
C THR A 110 -4.12 -4.56 -11.62
N ILE A 111 -4.26 -3.53 -12.43
CA ILE A 111 -4.20 -2.13 -12.01
C ILE A 111 -5.61 -1.73 -11.63
N VAL A 112 -5.77 -1.06 -10.50
CA VAL A 112 -7.08 -0.67 -9.96
C VAL A 112 -7.08 0.86 -9.79
N PRO A 113 -7.32 1.63 -10.87
CA PRO A 113 -7.51 3.07 -10.72
C PRO A 113 -8.82 3.35 -9.99
N ILE A 114 -8.74 4.21 -8.97
CA ILE A 114 -9.93 4.74 -8.31
C ILE A 114 -10.41 5.95 -9.11
N LEU A 115 -11.63 5.86 -9.62
CA LEU A 115 -12.24 6.96 -10.37
C LEU A 115 -12.49 8.16 -9.46
N ARG A 116 -12.30 9.35 -9.97
CA ARG A 116 -11.78 9.74 -11.30
C ARG A 116 -10.27 9.88 -11.33
N ALA A 117 -9.65 10.38 -10.27
CA ALA A 117 -8.26 10.87 -10.24
C ALA A 117 -7.21 9.80 -10.56
N GLY A 118 -7.45 8.53 -10.19
CA GLY A 118 -6.56 7.42 -10.50
C GLY A 118 -6.31 7.20 -12.00
N LEU A 119 -7.23 7.66 -12.86
CA LEU A 119 -7.05 7.60 -14.33
C LEU A 119 -5.85 8.43 -14.80
N GLY A 120 -5.48 9.51 -14.10
CA GLY A 120 -4.32 10.32 -14.47
C GLY A 120 -2.98 9.59 -14.26
N MET A 121 -2.96 8.59 -13.40
CA MET A 121 -1.77 7.78 -13.13
C MET A 121 -1.71 6.51 -14.00
N LEU A 122 -2.85 6.05 -14.50
CA LEU A 122 -2.99 4.77 -15.22
C LEU A 122 -2.04 4.63 -16.42
N PRO A 123 -1.84 5.64 -17.30
CA PRO A 123 -0.92 5.51 -18.43
C PRO A 123 0.50 5.15 -18.00
N GLY A 124 1.06 5.86 -17.02
CA GLY A 124 2.42 5.59 -16.54
C GLY A 124 2.60 4.19 -15.93
N VAL A 125 1.57 3.67 -15.27
CA VAL A 125 1.59 2.29 -14.74
C VAL A 125 1.50 1.26 -15.87
N LEU A 126 0.68 1.51 -16.89
CA LEU A 126 0.56 0.64 -18.07
C LEU A 126 1.82 0.64 -18.93
N ASP A 127 2.53 1.76 -19.04
CA ASP A 127 3.82 1.83 -19.72
C ASP A 127 4.85 0.90 -19.08
N MET A 128 4.82 0.76 -17.76
CA MET A 128 5.68 -0.17 -17.02
C MET A 128 5.21 -1.62 -17.11
N ILE A 129 3.90 -1.86 -17.15
CA ILE A 129 3.30 -3.20 -17.15
C ILE A 129 2.23 -3.30 -18.26
N PRO A 130 2.59 -3.31 -19.54
CA PRO A 130 1.63 -3.24 -20.67
C PRO A 130 0.65 -4.41 -20.70
N SER A 131 1.02 -5.56 -20.13
CA SER A 131 0.18 -6.77 -20.09
C SER A 131 -0.77 -6.83 -18.89
N ALA A 132 -0.75 -5.85 -17.99
CA ALA A 132 -1.64 -5.82 -16.84
C ALA A 132 -3.12 -5.72 -17.26
N LYS A 133 -4.00 -6.33 -16.47
CA LYS A 133 -5.42 -6.07 -16.61
C LYS A 133 -5.79 -4.78 -15.87
N VAL A 134 -6.87 -4.16 -16.27
CA VAL A 134 -7.38 -2.97 -15.57
C VAL A 134 -8.73 -3.32 -14.95
N SER A 135 -8.82 -3.14 -13.65
CA SER A 135 -10.04 -3.25 -12.86
C SER A 135 -10.40 -1.84 -12.39
N VAL A 136 -11.60 -1.37 -12.69
CA VAL A 136 -11.97 0.04 -12.40
C VAL A 136 -12.96 0.08 -11.26
N VAL A 137 -12.70 0.96 -10.31
CA VAL A 137 -13.56 1.18 -9.14
C VAL A 137 -13.90 2.66 -9.04
N GLY A 138 -15.19 2.96 -8.90
CA GLY A 138 -15.70 4.31 -8.68
C GLY A 138 -16.36 4.41 -7.32
N LEU A 139 -15.84 5.32 -6.49
CA LEU A 139 -16.42 5.65 -5.20
C LEU A 139 -16.66 7.15 -5.12
N GLN A 140 -17.75 7.50 -4.49
CA GLN A 140 -18.08 8.88 -4.11
C GLN A 140 -18.36 8.94 -2.62
N ARG A 141 -18.18 10.10 -2.03
CA ARG A 141 -18.57 10.32 -0.64
C ARG A 141 -20.05 10.67 -0.62
N ASP A 142 -20.82 9.94 0.17
CA ASP A 142 -22.23 10.29 0.43
C ASP A 142 -22.30 11.64 1.15
N GLU A 143 -23.13 12.54 0.69
CA GLU A 143 -23.22 13.92 1.20
C GLU A 143 -23.74 13.98 2.63
N HIS A 144 -24.56 13.01 3.07
CA HIS A 144 -25.16 12.98 4.39
C HIS A 144 -24.35 12.20 5.41
N THR A 145 -23.89 11.01 5.01
CA THR A 145 -23.16 10.10 5.92
C THR A 145 -21.66 10.27 5.88
N LEU A 146 -21.14 10.98 4.86
CA LEU A 146 -19.72 11.13 4.55
C LEU A 146 -18.98 9.80 4.33
N GLN A 147 -19.71 8.68 4.21
CA GLN A 147 -19.15 7.36 3.95
C GLN A 147 -18.89 7.14 2.47
N PRO A 148 -17.87 6.36 2.09
CA PRO A 148 -17.64 6.00 0.70
C PRO A 148 -18.76 5.07 0.20
N VAL A 149 -19.40 5.45 -0.92
CA VAL A 149 -20.40 4.67 -1.62
C VAL A 149 -19.87 4.29 -2.99
N THR A 150 -19.90 3.00 -3.30
CA THR A 150 -19.48 2.50 -4.61
C THR A 150 -20.58 2.75 -5.63
N TYR A 151 -20.26 3.46 -6.71
CA TYR A 151 -21.17 3.69 -7.83
C TYR A 151 -20.74 2.93 -9.10
N TYR A 152 -19.51 2.44 -9.14
CA TYR A 152 -18.99 1.65 -10.25
C TYR A 152 -17.97 0.61 -9.78
N GLU A 153 -18.14 -0.62 -10.24
CA GLU A 153 -17.22 -1.72 -9.99
C GLU A 153 -17.11 -2.60 -11.22
N LYS A 154 -15.89 -2.77 -11.73
CA LYS A 154 -15.59 -3.72 -12.79
C LYS A 154 -14.24 -4.36 -12.54
N LEU A 155 -14.25 -5.51 -11.88
CA LEU A 155 -13.02 -6.26 -11.55
C LEU A 155 -12.66 -7.27 -12.64
N SER A 156 -11.37 -7.52 -12.78
CA SER A 156 -10.85 -8.60 -13.62
C SER A 156 -11.19 -9.96 -13.02
N GLY A 157 -11.41 -10.98 -13.83
CA GLY A 157 -11.61 -12.34 -13.34
C GLY A 157 -10.35 -12.90 -12.64
N ARG A 158 -10.56 -13.91 -11.76
CA ARG A 158 -9.51 -14.63 -11.02
C ARG A 158 -8.68 -13.69 -10.15
N MET A 159 -9.34 -12.87 -9.34
CA MET A 159 -8.69 -11.92 -8.42
C MET A 159 -7.83 -12.63 -7.37
N ASP A 160 -8.20 -13.85 -6.99
CA ASP A 160 -7.47 -14.73 -6.07
C ASP A 160 -6.04 -15.07 -6.51
N GLU A 161 -5.75 -14.96 -7.80
CA GLU A 161 -4.44 -15.22 -8.41
C GLU A 161 -3.67 -13.95 -8.77
N ARG A 162 -4.25 -12.76 -8.54
CA ARG A 162 -3.68 -11.48 -8.98
C ARG A 162 -3.00 -10.72 -7.85
N ILE A 163 -2.05 -9.89 -8.25
CA ILE A 163 -1.58 -8.76 -7.45
C ILE A 163 -2.38 -7.55 -7.93
N ALA A 164 -3.09 -6.91 -7.01
CA ALA A 164 -3.79 -5.66 -7.30
C ALA A 164 -2.90 -4.46 -6.98
N LEU A 165 -2.69 -3.58 -7.96
CA LEU A 165 -2.03 -2.30 -7.80
C LEU A 165 -3.09 -1.21 -7.83
N ILE A 166 -3.53 -0.75 -6.66
CA ILE A 166 -4.46 0.38 -6.53
C ILE A 166 -3.70 1.66 -6.86
N VAL A 167 -4.27 2.51 -7.68
CA VAL A 167 -3.66 3.80 -8.05
C VAL A 167 -4.63 4.94 -7.81
N ASP A 168 -4.19 5.90 -7.00
CA ASP A 168 -4.91 7.14 -6.71
C ASP A 168 -3.87 8.22 -6.36
N PRO A 169 -4.00 9.46 -6.81
CA PRO A 169 -3.05 10.51 -6.47
C PRO A 169 -2.94 10.82 -4.98
N MET A 170 -4.02 10.68 -4.22
CA MET A 170 -4.13 11.24 -2.88
C MET A 170 -4.57 10.19 -1.85
N LEU A 171 -3.71 9.88 -0.90
CA LEU A 171 -4.09 9.11 0.30
C LEU A 171 -4.34 10.09 1.46
N ALA A 172 -5.55 10.67 1.50
CA ALA A 172 -5.94 11.64 2.54
C ALA A 172 -6.46 10.93 3.80
N THR A 173 -7.76 10.68 3.92
CA THR A 173 -8.38 10.01 5.07
C THR A 173 -8.36 8.48 4.99
N ALA A 174 -8.02 7.93 3.83
CA ALA A 174 -8.06 6.52 3.48
C ALA A 174 -9.45 5.88 3.32
N GLY A 175 -10.56 6.59 3.52
CA GLY A 175 -11.89 5.98 3.42
C GLY A 175 -12.14 5.26 2.10
N THR A 176 -11.82 5.91 0.97
CA THR A 176 -11.93 5.33 -0.38
C THR A 176 -11.00 4.13 -0.57
N LEU A 177 -9.78 4.21 -0.05
CA LEU A 177 -8.81 3.10 -0.13
C LEU A 177 -9.30 1.89 0.67
N ILE A 178 -9.79 2.08 1.90
CA ILE A 178 -10.32 1.01 2.74
C ILE A 178 -11.45 0.30 2.02
N ALA A 179 -12.45 1.03 1.51
CA ALA A 179 -13.56 0.44 0.78
C ALA A 179 -13.10 -0.33 -0.48
N THR A 180 -12.09 0.20 -1.20
CA THR A 180 -11.50 -0.50 -2.36
C THR A 180 -10.80 -1.79 -1.95
N VAL A 181 -10.04 -1.78 -0.85
CA VAL A 181 -9.35 -2.98 -0.34
C VAL A 181 -10.36 -4.03 0.13
N ASP A 182 -11.43 -3.63 0.83
CA ASP A 182 -12.51 -4.53 1.23
C ASP A 182 -13.14 -5.23 0.02
N MET A 183 -13.46 -4.47 -1.03
CA MET A 183 -14.00 -4.99 -2.29
C MET A 183 -13.05 -6.00 -2.96
N LEU A 184 -11.76 -5.68 -3.06
CA LEU A 184 -10.76 -6.55 -3.65
C LEU A 184 -10.57 -7.84 -2.83
N LYS A 185 -10.57 -7.75 -1.50
CA LYS A 185 -10.51 -8.91 -0.60
C LYS A 185 -11.77 -9.77 -0.71
N ALA A 186 -12.95 -9.16 -0.79
CA ALA A 186 -14.21 -9.88 -1.02
C ALA A 186 -14.19 -10.64 -2.35
N ALA A 187 -13.52 -10.09 -3.39
CA ALA A 187 -13.29 -10.78 -4.67
C ALA A 187 -12.17 -11.83 -4.62
N GLY A 188 -11.56 -12.07 -3.44
CA GLY A 188 -10.53 -13.08 -3.22
C GLY A 188 -9.08 -12.62 -3.41
N CYS A 189 -8.83 -11.33 -3.67
CA CYS A 189 -7.48 -10.81 -3.86
C CYS A 189 -6.67 -10.88 -2.56
N LYS A 190 -5.47 -11.49 -2.62
CA LYS A 190 -4.61 -11.74 -1.45
C LYS A 190 -3.40 -10.82 -1.38
N ARG A 191 -2.99 -10.23 -2.50
CA ARG A 191 -1.82 -9.35 -2.58
C ARG A 191 -2.26 -8.01 -3.15
N ILE A 192 -2.26 -6.99 -2.30
CA ILE A 192 -2.74 -5.65 -2.63
C ILE A 192 -1.65 -4.65 -2.31
N LYS A 193 -1.34 -3.77 -3.25
CA LYS A 193 -0.43 -2.65 -3.09
C LYS A 193 -1.13 -1.37 -3.53
N GLY A 194 -0.92 -0.28 -2.79
CA GLY A 194 -1.40 1.05 -3.16
C GLY A 194 -0.25 1.94 -3.63
N ILE A 195 -0.47 2.71 -4.68
CA ILE A 195 0.47 3.66 -5.28
C ILE A 195 -0.16 5.05 -5.24
N PHE A 196 0.49 5.99 -4.54
CA PHE A 196 -0.01 7.35 -4.31
C PHE A 196 1.05 8.39 -4.62
N LEU A 197 0.65 9.56 -5.15
CA LEU A 197 1.59 10.68 -5.33
C LEU A 197 1.92 11.30 -3.97
N VAL A 198 0.91 11.53 -3.13
CA VAL A 198 1.10 12.03 -1.77
C VAL A 198 0.17 11.32 -0.79
N ALA A 199 0.63 11.17 0.44
CA ALA A 199 -0.11 10.55 1.54
C ALA A 199 -0.08 11.45 2.78
N ALA A 200 -1.17 11.44 3.55
CA ALA A 200 -1.23 12.05 4.88
C ALA A 200 -0.99 11.01 5.98
N PRO A 201 -0.35 11.38 7.08
CA PRO A 201 -0.14 10.48 8.22
C PRO A 201 -1.45 9.92 8.79
N GLU A 202 -2.54 10.70 8.76
CA GLU A 202 -3.87 10.29 9.20
C GLU A 202 -4.39 9.12 8.38
N GLY A 203 -4.30 9.25 7.03
CA GLY A 203 -4.72 8.18 6.12
C GLY A 203 -3.87 6.92 6.27
N LEU A 204 -2.57 7.07 6.44
CA LEU A 204 -1.68 5.92 6.68
C LEU A 204 -2.02 5.18 7.96
N ARG A 205 -2.34 5.90 9.06
CA ARG A 205 -2.81 5.27 10.31
C ARG A 205 -4.13 4.53 10.14
N ASN A 206 -5.08 5.14 9.43
CA ASN A 206 -6.40 4.57 9.21
C ASN A 206 -6.34 3.28 8.38
N ILE A 207 -5.58 3.30 7.27
CA ILE A 207 -5.42 2.09 6.43
C ILE A 207 -4.62 1.00 7.15
N GLU A 208 -3.58 1.34 7.95
CA GLU A 208 -2.84 0.36 8.75
C GLU A 208 -3.73 -0.31 9.80
N ALA A 209 -4.64 0.44 10.42
CA ALA A 209 -5.59 -0.09 11.40
C ALA A 209 -6.60 -1.05 10.73
N ALA A 210 -7.08 -0.75 9.51
CA ALA A 210 -8.06 -1.55 8.80
C ALA A 210 -7.42 -2.74 8.06
N HIS A 211 -6.27 -2.52 7.40
CA HIS A 211 -5.63 -3.48 6.52
C HIS A 211 -4.11 -3.49 6.67
N PRO A 212 -3.57 -4.04 7.77
CA PRO A 212 -2.12 -4.07 8.03
C PRO A 212 -1.34 -5.00 7.08
N ASP A 213 -2.01 -5.75 6.26
CA ASP A 213 -1.49 -6.78 5.36
C ASP A 213 -1.26 -6.29 3.92
N ILE A 214 -1.55 -5.02 3.62
CA ILE A 214 -1.25 -4.41 2.32
C ILE A 214 0.06 -3.63 2.33
N GLU A 215 0.53 -3.22 1.16
CA GLU A 215 1.72 -2.39 1.01
C GLU A 215 1.36 -1.03 0.39
N ILE A 216 1.96 0.04 0.88
CA ILE A 216 1.76 1.41 0.36
C ILE A 216 3.08 1.95 -0.17
N TYR A 217 3.03 2.50 -1.38
CA TYR A 217 4.12 3.21 -2.04
C TYR A 217 3.67 4.63 -2.35
N THR A 218 4.43 5.62 -1.89
CA THR A 218 4.10 7.04 -2.11
C THR A 218 5.33 7.85 -2.45
N ALA A 219 5.16 8.91 -3.23
CA ALA A 219 6.25 9.83 -3.56
C ALA A 219 6.60 10.78 -2.39
N ALA A 220 5.60 11.10 -1.55
CA ALA A 220 5.83 11.82 -0.30
C ALA A 220 4.77 11.49 0.75
N ILE A 221 5.19 11.56 2.01
CA ILE A 221 4.29 11.64 3.16
C ILE A 221 4.32 13.11 3.60
N ASP A 222 3.18 13.78 3.45
CA ASP A 222 3.03 15.20 3.77
C ASP A 222 2.66 15.42 5.25
N ASP A 223 2.52 16.69 5.68
CA ASP A 223 2.49 17.00 7.11
C ASP A 223 1.19 16.55 7.79
N HIS A 224 0.03 16.94 7.25
CA HIS A 224 -1.28 16.67 7.86
C HIS A 224 -2.45 16.96 6.91
N LEU A 225 -3.66 16.67 7.37
CA LEU A 225 -4.91 17.09 6.73
C LEU A 225 -5.40 18.40 7.35
N ASN A 226 -5.87 19.35 6.51
CA ASN A 226 -6.58 20.53 7.00
C ASN A 226 -8.03 20.19 7.38
N GLU A 227 -8.78 21.19 7.87
CA GLU A 227 -10.18 21.04 8.31
C GLU A 227 -11.12 20.53 7.22
N ASN A 228 -10.79 20.80 5.95
CA ASN A 228 -11.56 20.34 4.79
C ASN A 228 -11.09 18.97 4.26
N GLY A 229 -10.13 18.31 4.92
CA GLY A 229 -9.59 17.01 4.53
C GLY A 229 -8.59 17.04 3.37
N TYR A 230 -8.06 18.22 3.02
CA TYR A 230 -6.97 18.34 2.04
C TYR A 230 -5.62 18.09 2.71
N ILE A 231 -4.73 17.40 1.99
CA ILE A 231 -3.35 17.16 2.42
C ILE A 231 -2.55 18.48 2.30
N LEU A 232 -1.79 18.83 3.34
CA LEU A 232 -0.88 19.97 3.36
C LEU A 232 0.58 19.50 3.53
N PRO A 233 1.52 20.06 2.71
CA PRO A 233 1.38 21.03 1.64
C PRO A 233 0.60 20.51 0.41
N GLY A 234 0.50 19.19 0.19
CA GLY A 234 -0.36 18.53 -0.78
C GLY A 234 -0.14 18.94 -2.24
N LEU A 235 -1.16 18.61 -3.04
CA LEU A 235 -1.23 18.92 -4.47
C LEU A 235 -2.51 19.72 -4.82
N GLY A 236 -3.33 20.09 -3.83
CA GLY A 236 -4.68 20.61 -4.03
C GLY A 236 -5.63 19.50 -4.48
N ASP A 237 -6.68 19.85 -5.23
CA ASP A 237 -7.56 18.84 -5.84
C ASP A 237 -6.88 18.23 -7.07
N ALA A 238 -6.39 17.00 -6.92
CA ALA A 238 -5.69 16.30 -7.98
C ALA A 238 -6.64 15.88 -9.12
N GLY A 239 -7.90 15.57 -8.81
CA GLY A 239 -8.91 15.22 -9.80
C GLY A 239 -9.18 16.40 -10.72
N ASP A 240 -9.44 17.57 -10.17
CA ASP A 240 -9.68 18.78 -10.96
C ASP A 240 -8.45 19.19 -11.78
N LYS A 241 -7.26 19.06 -11.20
CA LYS A 241 -6.00 19.35 -11.95
C LYS A 241 -5.77 18.38 -13.10
N ILE A 242 -6.08 17.08 -12.93
CA ILE A 242 -5.95 16.05 -13.97
C ILE A 242 -6.96 16.29 -15.11
N PHE A 243 -8.20 16.66 -14.77
CA PHE A 243 -9.29 16.74 -15.75
C PHE A 243 -9.61 18.17 -16.21
N GLY A 244 -9.08 19.19 -15.54
CA GLY A 244 -9.37 20.60 -15.86
C GLY A 244 -10.81 20.99 -15.50
N THR A 245 -11.38 20.37 -14.45
CA THR A 245 -12.78 20.57 -14.04
C THR A 245 -12.94 21.61 -12.93
N LYS A 246 -11.89 22.36 -12.59
CA LYS A 246 -11.95 23.41 -11.58
C LYS A 246 -13.01 24.43 -12.01
N GLN A 247 -14.05 24.58 -11.21
CA GLN A 247 -14.99 25.69 -11.39
C GLN A 247 -14.20 26.99 -11.18
N LEU A 248 -14.20 27.85 -12.19
CA LEU A 248 -13.77 29.22 -12.01
C LEU A 248 -14.71 29.83 -10.96
N PRO A 249 -14.20 30.67 -10.01
CA PRO A 249 -15.09 31.42 -9.16
C PRO A 249 -16.06 32.14 -10.05
N SER A 250 -17.36 31.97 -9.81
CA SER A 250 -18.39 32.78 -10.45
C SER A 250 -18.05 34.23 -10.17
N ASN A 251 -17.72 34.98 -11.20
CA ASN A 251 -17.66 36.42 -11.11
C ASN A 251 -19.13 36.92 -11.01
N ASP A 252 -19.68 36.88 -9.80
CA ASP A 252 -20.85 37.64 -9.41
C ASP A 252 -20.43 38.94 -8.73
#